data_5527e77fff7d7d5844a387dcbfd3f05d
#
_entry.id   5527e77fff7d7d5844a387dcbfd3f05d
#
_cell.length_a   1.000
_cell.length_b   1.000
_cell.length_c   1.000
_cell.angle_alpha   90.00
_cell.angle_beta   90.00
_cell.angle_gamma   90.00
#
_symmetry.space_group_name_H-M   'P 1'
#
loop_
_entity.id
_entity.type
_entity.pdbx_description
1 polymer ?
#
loop_
_entity_poly.entity_id
_entity_poly.type
_entity_poly.pdbx_seq_one_letter_code
_entity_poly.pdbx_strand_id
1 'polypeptide(L)'
;MGALFSSLSIVSAALPSLAAERVVLSYGSLEIAVSIDSLAAFAREGQVDDNLDAYLRSASIEEREELQAILLAPVEVSPATLSRFLYSASGEVLLQYLGNLIQTDSRLNGFYALRAAVVLAAADVEGLTLLNVLQQFPTPTVRVDGLQTLRVAGAAGQLAEQTEQAIALIEQQSAAEIRTAAAVDFTEYADLEQPGSHLWRSEIWSLHDQSRDRTVTAELYQPRVPTSEPVPVVVISHGLGADHTSFTDLAQHLASHGFGIILLDNPGISNQQLQSLLRGTAKEVVDPEEFINIPQDVSFLLDELERLNQVNSSSSVRFNLQQVGMIGHSFGGYTALALAGAEFDFEQLQTACVFGTDGPDLVNFSRLLQCTALQLEKTAFRSLQDERIQAVFT
;
A
#
# COMPACT_ATOMS: atom_id res chain seq x y z
N MET A 1 -17.61 -5.01 -72.31
CA MET A 1 -18.38 -5.22 -71.09
C MET A 1 -17.47 -4.86 -69.91
N GLY A 2 -17.55 -3.64 -69.46
CA GLY A 2 -16.77 -3.13 -68.30
C GLY A 2 -17.67 -3.07 -67.08
N ALA A 3 -17.35 -3.78 -66.04
CA ALA A 3 -18.03 -3.74 -64.78
C ALA A 3 -17.38 -2.64 -63.87
N LEU A 4 -18.11 -1.57 -63.62
CA LEU A 4 -17.81 -0.52 -62.67
C LEU A 4 -18.08 -1.08 -61.25
N PHE A 5 -17.02 -1.32 -60.45
CA PHE A 5 -17.15 -1.53 -59.02
C PHE A 5 -17.21 -0.17 -58.34
N SER A 6 -18.41 0.22 -57.88
CA SER A 6 -18.60 1.38 -56.99
C SER A 6 -18.22 0.93 -55.56
N SER A 7 -17.07 1.37 -55.09
CA SER A 7 -16.70 1.27 -53.68
C SER A 7 -17.49 2.29 -52.85
N LEU A 8 -18.49 1.78 -52.12
CA LEU A 8 -19.21 2.53 -51.12
C LEU A 8 -18.34 2.69 -49.89
N SER A 9 -17.65 3.81 -49.75
CA SER A 9 -16.93 4.17 -48.53
C SER A 9 -17.95 4.51 -47.43
N ILE A 10 -18.17 3.59 -46.50
CA ILE A 10 -18.91 3.87 -45.26
C ILE A 10 -17.99 4.73 -44.40
N VAL A 11 -18.17 6.03 -44.43
CA VAL A 11 -17.63 6.95 -43.44
C VAL A 11 -18.41 6.70 -42.15
N SER A 12 -17.89 5.88 -41.28
CA SER A 12 -18.37 5.80 -39.90
C SER A 12 -18.08 7.15 -39.25
N ALA A 13 -19.08 8.02 -39.23
CA ALA A 13 -19.03 9.21 -38.40
C ALA A 13 -18.91 8.71 -36.96
N ALA A 14 -17.72 8.82 -36.35
CA ALA A 14 -17.57 8.68 -34.93
C ALA A 14 -18.45 9.73 -34.28
N LEU A 15 -19.57 9.31 -33.71
CA LEU A 15 -20.40 10.19 -32.90
C LEU A 15 -19.48 10.65 -31.75
N PRO A 16 -19.43 11.98 -31.45
CA PRO A 16 -18.66 12.42 -30.29
C PRO A 16 -19.17 11.66 -29.08
N SER A 17 -18.25 11.09 -28.32
CA SER A 17 -18.55 10.52 -26.99
C SER A 17 -19.21 11.65 -26.21
N LEU A 18 -20.46 11.48 -25.82
CA LEU A 18 -21.15 12.46 -24.99
C LEU A 18 -20.46 12.47 -23.65
N ALA A 19 -19.77 13.54 -23.33
CA ALA A 19 -19.26 13.82 -22.00
C ALA A 19 -20.43 13.83 -20.99
N ALA A 20 -20.19 13.52 -19.75
CA ALA A 20 -21.26 13.50 -18.78
C ALA A 20 -21.82 14.90 -18.53
N GLU A 21 -23.14 15.00 -18.53
CA GLU A 21 -23.90 16.25 -18.32
C GLU A 21 -24.30 16.41 -16.86
N ARG A 22 -24.46 15.28 -16.13
CA ARG A 22 -24.95 15.28 -14.74
C ARG A 22 -24.42 14.12 -13.91
N VAL A 23 -24.34 14.37 -12.61
CA VAL A 23 -24.16 13.35 -11.58
C VAL A 23 -25.51 13.04 -10.96
N VAL A 24 -25.86 11.78 -10.84
CA VAL A 24 -27.07 11.32 -10.15
C VAL A 24 -26.67 10.49 -8.94
N LEU A 25 -27.02 10.97 -7.76
CA LEU A 25 -26.88 10.24 -6.51
C LEU A 25 -28.16 9.48 -6.21
N SER A 26 -28.09 8.17 -6.08
CA SER A 26 -29.23 7.29 -5.90
C SER A 26 -29.34 6.79 -4.45
N TYR A 27 -30.47 7.03 -3.80
CA TYR A 27 -30.81 6.48 -2.47
C TYR A 27 -32.07 5.63 -2.60
N GLY A 28 -31.92 4.37 -2.95
CA GLY A 28 -33.06 3.50 -3.23
C GLY A 28 -33.87 4.03 -4.41
N SER A 29 -35.13 4.48 -4.14
CA SER A 29 -36.00 5.09 -5.14
C SER A 29 -35.83 6.61 -5.30
N LEU A 30 -35.07 7.25 -4.42
CA LEU A 30 -34.78 8.69 -4.50
C LEU A 30 -33.55 8.91 -5.36
N GLU A 31 -33.67 9.77 -6.37
CA GLU A 31 -32.56 10.22 -7.19
C GLU A 31 -32.38 11.73 -7.05
N ILE A 32 -31.15 12.13 -6.79
CA ILE A 32 -30.71 13.51 -6.70
C ILE A 32 -29.80 13.78 -7.90
N ALA A 33 -30.15 14.69 -8.77
CA ALA A 33 -29.37 15.00 -9.96
C ALA A 33 -28.77 16.40 -9.87
N VAL A 34 -27.45 16.50 -10.09
CA VAL A 34 -26.71 17.77 -10.15
C VAL A 34 -26.03 17.88 -11.51
N SER A 35 -26.16 19.03 -12.17
CA SER A 35 -25.45 19.31 -13.43
C SER A 35 -23.95 19.39 -13.19
N ILE A 36 -23.16 18.82 -14.08
CA ILE A 36 -21.69 18.94 -14.02
C ILE A 36 -21.26 20.39 -14.30
N ASP A 37 -22.00 21.12 -15.15
CA ASP A 37 -21.72 22.54 -15.39
C ASP A 37 -21.96 23.36 -14.11
N SER A 38 -23.02 23.08 -13.36
CA SER A 38 -23.26 23.71 -12.04
C SER A 38 -22.16 23.40 -11.04
N LEU A 39 -21.69 22.14 -10.98
CA LEU A 39 -20.54 21.76 -10.15
C LEU A 39 -19.26 22.49 -10.59
N ALA A 40 -19.04 22.66 -11.89
CA ALA A 40 -17.87 23.37 -12.42
C ALA A 40 -17.90 24.86 -12.07
N ALA A 41 -19.06 25.53 -12.23
CA ALA A 41 -19.24 26.92 -11.86
C ALA A 41 -19.06 27.13 -10.33
N PHE A 42 -19.60 26.22 -9.53
CA PHE A 42 -19.41 26.23 -8.09
C PHE A 42 -17.94 26.04 -7.72
N ALA A 43 -17.29 25.01 -8.27
CA ALA A 43 -15.92 24.68 -7.92
C ALA A 43 -14.93 25.80 -8.28
N ARG A 44 -15.09 26.43 -9.46
CA ARG A 44 -14.13 27.42 -9.97
C ARG A 44 -14.46 28.85 -9.52
N GLU A 45 -15.74 29.19 -9.37
CA GLU A 45 -16.19 30.57 -9.19
C GLU A 45 -17.03 30.76 -7.93
N GLY A 46 -17.36 29.68 -7.20
CA GLY A 46 -18.23 29.73 -6.03
C GLY A 46 -19.71 30.00 -6.38
N GLN A 47 -20.08 29.93 -7.68
CA GLN A 47 -21.46 30.19 -8.11
C GLN A 47 -22.36 29.01 -7.75
N VAL A 48 -23.49 29.31 -7.11
CA VAL A 48 -24.50 28.33 -6.71
C VAL A 48 -25.78 28.66 -7.48
N ASP A 49 -26.16 27.79 -8.37
CA ASP A 49 -27.46 27.91 -9.08
C ASP A 49 -28.62 27.31 -8.27
N ASP A 50 -29.84 27.48 -8.72
CA ASP A 50 -31.06 27.02 -8.03
C ASP A 50 -31.05 25.50 -7.79
N ASN A 51 -30.43 24.71 -8.66
CA ASN A 51 -30.32 23.27 -8.53
C ASN A 51 -29.35 22.88 -7.41
N LEU A 52 -28.19 23.52 -7.40
CA LEU A 52 -27.13 23.24 -6.41
C LEU A 52 -27.47 23.86 -5.06
N ASP A 53 -28.16 25.02 -5.00
CA ASP A 53 -28.58 25.69 -3.77
C ASP A 53 -29.47 24.77 -2.91
N ALA A 54 -30.34 23.99 -3.53
CA ALA A 54 -31.20 23.04 -2.81
C ALA A 54 -30.38 22.05 -1.95
N TYR A 55 -29.17 21.69 -2.35
CA TYR A 55 -28.30 20.73 -1.68
C TYR A 55 -27.27 21.41 -0.76
N LEU A 56 -26.78 22.60 -1.14
CA LEU A 56 -25.79 23.33 -0.36
C LEU A 56 -26.38 24.25 0.71
N ARG A 57 -27.72 24.41 0.75
CA ARG A 57 -28.40 25.33 1.66
C ARG A 57 -28.13 25.06 3.13
N SER A 58 -27.95 23.78 3.51
CA SER A 58 -27.65 23.38 4.88
C SER A 58 -26.15 23.26 5.17
N ALA A 59 -25.30 23.34 4.14
CA ALA A 59 -23.86 23.26 4.31
C ALA A 59 -23.27 24.57 4.84
N SER A 60 -22.36 24.46 5.79
CA SER A 60 -21.59 25.58 6.30
C SER A 60 -20.67 26.18 5.23
N ILE A 61 -20.07 27.32 5.51
CA ILE A 61 -19.08 27.92 4.59
C ILE A 61 -17.88 27.00 4.44
N GLU A 62 -17.40 26.47 5.55
CA GLU A 62 -16.26 25.56 5.61
C GLU A 62 -16.51 24.28 4.78
N GLU A 63 -17.68 23.68 4.90
CA GLU A 63 -18.05 22.48 4.11
C GLU A 63 -18.13 22.78 2.60
N ARG A 64 -18.56 23.97 2.22
CA ARG A 64 -18.57 24.41 0.82
C ARG A 64 -17.17 24.63 0.28
N GLU A 65 -16.29 25.26 1.06
CA GLU A 65 -14.87 25.46 0.70
C GLU A 65 -14.14 24.13 0.59
N GLU A 66 -14.42 23.20 1.49
CA GLU A 66 -13.87 21.83 1.44
C GLU A 66 -14.32 21.08 0.18
N LEU A 67 -15.62 21.17 -0.17
CA LEU A 67 -16.13 20.55 -1.40
C LEU A 67 -15.48 21.15 -2.65
N GLN A 68 -15.28 22.47 -2.71
CA GLN A 68 -14.57 23.13 -3.81
C GLN A 68 -13.13 22.61 -3.92
N ALA A 69 -12.42 22.54 -2.78
CA ALA A 69 -11.06 22.04 -2.72
C ALA A 69 -10.97 20.58 -3.21
N ILE A 70 -11.89 19.71 -2.79
CA ILE A 70 -11.94 18.30 -3.22
C ILE A 70 -12.17 18.19 -4.72
N LEU A 71 -13.09 18.96 -5.28
CA LEU A 71 -13.41 18.93 -6.73
C LEU A 71 -12.22 19.34 -7.60
N LEU A 72 -11.40 20.26 -7.13
CA LEU A 72 -10.27 20.85 -7.86
C LEU A 72 -8.91 20.32 -7.45
N ALA A 73 -8.82 19.48 -6.41
CA ALA A 73 -7.55 18.93 -5.94
C ALA A 73 -6.80 18.20 -7.08
N PRO A 74 -5.62 18.67 -7.50
CA PRO A 74 -4.88 18.05 -8.58
C PRO A 74 -4.12 16.83 -8.08
N VAL A 75 -4.12 15.78 -8.91
CA VAL A 75 -3.25 14.61 -8.71
C VAL A 75 -2.18 14.62 -9.79
N GLU A 76 -0.93 14.79 -9.37
CA GLU A 76 0.21 14.82 -10.30
C GLU A 76 0.61 13.40 -10.71
N VAL A 77 0.09 12.94 -11.85
CA VAL A 77 0.41 11.64 -12.42
C VAL A 77 0.38 11.72 -13.95
N SER A 78 1.35 11.09 -14.61
CA SER A 78 1.32 11.05 -16.07
C SER A 78 0.21 10.13 -16.58
N PRO A 79 -0.46 10.49 -17.72
CA PRO A 79 -1.51 9.64 -18.31
C PRO A 79 -1.04 8.22 -18.62
N ALA A 80 0.20 8.08 -19.08
CA ALA A 80 0.81 6.79 -19.39
C ALA A 80 0.99 5.92 -18.14
N THR A 81 1.45 6.52 -17.06
CA THR A 81 1.60 5.90 -15.73
C THR A 81 0.26 5.39 -15.22
N LEU A 82 -0.72 6.30 -15.19
CA LEU A 82 -2.05 6.01 -14.69
C LEU A 82 -2.73 4.90 -15.50
N SER A 83 -2.63 4.97 -16.83
CA SER A 83 -3.16 3.94 -17.74
C SER A 83 -2.55 2.57 -17.40
N ARG A 84 -1.23 2.47 -17.22
CA ARG A 84 -0.58 1.19 -16.88
C ARG A 84 -1.04 0.63 -15.56
N PHE A 85 -1.12 1.47 -14.53
CA PHE A 85 -1.65 1.05 -13.22
C PHE A 85 -3.09 0.53 -13.35
N LEU A 86 -3.97 1.24 -14.07
CA LEU A 86 -5.37 0.85 -14.25
C LEU A 86 -5.57 -0.42 -15.10
N TYR A 87 -4.52 -0.88 -15.80
CA TYR A 87 -4.47 -2.16 -16.51
C TYR A 87 -3.68 -3.24 -15.77
N SER A 88 -3.12 -2.96 -14.60
CA SER A 88 -2.54 -3.98 -13.72
C SER A 88 -3.64 -4.75 -12.98
N ALA A 89 -3.31 -5.94 -12.43
CA ALA A 89 -4.28 -6.72 -11.66
C ALA A 89 -4.86 -5.92 -10.48
N SER A 90 -4.02 -5.18 -9.75
CA SER A 90 -4.46 -4.31 -8.65
C SER A 90 -5.35 -3.16 -9.11
N GLY A 91 -5.01 -2.53 -10.25
CA GLY A 91 -5.80 -1.45 -10.83
C GLY A 91 -7.16 -1.94 -11.35
N GLU A 92 -7.22 -3.13 -11.91
CA GLU A 92 -8.48 -3.75 -12.35
C GLU A 92 -9.41 -4.06 -11.19
N VAL A 93 -8.88 -4.61 -10.09
CA VAL A 93 -9.65 -4.85 -8.87
C VAL A 93 -10.18 -3.54 -8.31
N LEU A 94 -9.35 -2.48 -8.22
CA LEU A 94 -9.78 -1.16 -7.77
C LEU A 94 -10.90 -0.59 -8.64
N LEU A 95 -10.76 -0.68 -9.97
CA LEU A 95 -11.77 -0.20 -10.92
C LEU A 95 -13.07 -1.00 -10.85
N GLN A 96 -13.01 -2.32 -10.68
CA GLN A 96 -14.19 -3.16 -10.47
C GLN A 96 -14.97 -2.70 -9.23
N TYR A 97 -14.22 -2.44 -8.17
CA TYR A 97 -14.78 -1.96 -6.92
C TYR A 97 -15.42 -0.57 -7.06
N LEU A 98 -14.66 0.41 -7.53
CA LEU A 98 -15.15 1.77 -7.73
C LEU A 98 -16.32 1.80 -8.73
N GLY A 99 -16.30 0.91 -9.73
CA GLY A 99 -17.37 0.78 -10.72
C GLY A 99 -18.70 0.29 -10.14
N ASN A 100 -18.70 -0.38 -9.00
CA ASN A 100 -19.93 -0.70 -8.28
C ASN A 100 -20.55 0.54 -7.61
N LEU A 101 -19.72 1.46 -7.15
CA LEU A 101 -20.15 2.73 -6.55
C LEU A 101 -20.51 3.76 -7.60
N ILE A 102 -19.71 3.84 -8.68
CA ILE A 102 -19.83 4.81 -9.75
C ILE A 102 -20.22 4.06 -11.02
N GLN A 103 -21.46 4.17 -11.38
CA GLN A 103 -22.08 3.41 -12.48
C GLN A 103 -22.31 4.29 -13.71
N THR A 104 -22.51 3.64 -14.84
CA THR A 104 -22.93 4.28 -16.08
C THR A 104 -24.39 4.74 -16.02
N ASP A 105 -24.85 5.51 -17.01
CA ASP A 105 -26.26 5.90 -17.15
C ASP A 105 -27.22 4.70 -17.13
N SER A 106 -26.81 3.57 -17.70
CA SER A 106 -27.58 2.32 -17.74
C SER A 106 -27.48 1.49 -16.45
N ARG A 107 -26.93 2.03 -15.36
CA ARG A 107 -26.70 1.36 -14.08
C ARG A 107 -25.80 0.11 -14.17
N LEU A 108 -24.93 0.07 -15.17
CA LEU A 108 -23.90 -0.95 -15.26
C LEU A 108 -22.67 -0.52 -14.45
N ASN A 109 -21.90 -1.50 -13.98
CA ASN A 109 -20.62 -1.23 -13.33
C ASN A 109 -19.77 -0.28 -14.17
N GLY A 110 -19.28 0.79 -13.55
CA GLY A 110 -18.54 1.86 -14.21
C GLY A 110 -17.09 1.55 -14.56
N PHE A 111 -16.63 0.32 -14.39
CA PHE A 111 -15.24 -0.14 -14.59
C PHE A 111 -14.58 0.45 -15.85
N TYR A 112 -15.18 0.26 -17.02
CA TYR A 112 -14.62 0.76 -18.28
C TYR A 112 -14.76 2.27 -18.42
N ALA A 113 -15.86 2.83 -17.94
CA ALA A 113 -16.14 4.25 -18.00
C ALA A 113 -15.18 5.05 -17.11
N LEU A 114 -14.97 4.57 -15.87
CA LEU A 114 -13.99 5.14 -14.93
C LEU A 114 -12.57 5.08 -15.49
N ARG A 115 -12.15 3.92 -16.03
CA ARG A 115 -10.84 3.79 -16.65
C ARG A 115 -10.62 4.83 -17.73
N ALA A 116 -11.60 5.00 -18.62
CA ALA A 116 -11.53 5.98 -19.70
C ALA A 116 -11.50 7.42 -19.15
N ALA A 117 -12.42 7.76 -18.25
CA ALA A 117 -12.54 9.10 -17.70
C ALA A 117 -11.27 9.54 -16.96
N VAL A 118 -10.71 8.67 -16.12
CA VAL A 118 -9.51 8.95 -15.33
C VAL A 118 -8.28 9.14 -16.23
N VAL A 119 -8.12 8.31 -17.28
CA VAL A 119 -7.00 8.46 -18.23
C VAL A 119 -7.15 9.73 -19.08
N LEU A 120 -8.37 10.03 -19.53
CA LEU A 120 -8.64 11.25 -20.31
C LEU A 120 -8.44 12.52 -19.47
N ALA A 121 -8.92 12.53 -18.22
CA ALA A 121 -8.70 13.64 -17.31
C ALA A 121 -7.21 13.87 -17.03
N ALA A 122 -6.42 12.80 -16.83
CA ALA A 122 -4.98 12.95 -16.66
C ALA A 122 -4.25 13.48 -17.91
N ALA A 123 -4.82 13.26 -19.09
CA ALA A 123 -4.26 13.74 -20.36
C ALA A 123 -4.72 15.16 -20.73
N ASP A 124 -5.71 15.67 -20.04
CA ASP A 124 -6.27 17.01 -20.28
C ASP A 124 -5.38 18.11 -19.69
N VAL A 125 -5.53 19.33 -20.23
CA VAL A 125 -4.77 20.51 -19.76
C VAL A 125 -5.12 20.90 -18.31
N GLU A 126 -6.32 20.58 -17.84
CA GLU A 126 -6.76 20.81 -16.47
C GLU A 126 -6.18 19.77 -15.49
N GLY A 127 -5.62 18.68 -16.01
CA GLY A 127 -5.04 17.62 -15.21
C GLY A 127 -6.07 16.70 -14.53
N LEU A 128 -5.58 15.75 -13.76
CA LEU A 128 -6.42 14.80 -13.03
C LEU A 128 -7.01 15.47 -11.78
N THR A 129 -8.25 15.93 -11.88
CA THR A 129 -9.08 16.40 -10.77
C THR A 129 -10.38 15.61 -10.74
N LEU A 130 -11.06 15.58 -9.59
CA LEU A 130 -12.37 14.92 -9.52
C LEU A 130 -13.37 15.55 -10.51
N LEU A 131 -13.39 16.87 -10.61
CA LEU A 131 -14.25 17.58 -11.54
C LEU A 131 -13.96 17.17 -12.98
N ASN A 132 -12.68 17.12 -13.39
CA ASN A 132 -12.32 16.77 -14.76
C ASN A 132 -12.64 15.28 -15.06
N VAL A 133 -12.48 14.37 -14.09
CA VAL A 133 -12.93 12.97 -14.24
C VAL A 133 -14.44 12.90 -14.51
N LEU A 134 -15.26 13.68 -13.80
CA LEU A 134 -16.69 13.76 -14.05
C LEU A 134 -16.99 14.29 -15.46
N GLN A 135 -16.28 15.32 -15.90
CA GLN A 135 -16.44 15.92 -17.23
C GLN A 135 -16.03 14.98 -18.38
N GLN A 136 -15.00 14.13 -18.13
CA GLN A 136 -14.50 13.16 -19.13
C GLN A 136 -15.23 11.80 -19.08
N PHE A 137 -16.22 11.65 -18.21
CA PHE A 137 -16.95 10.39 -18.08
C PHE A 137 -17.78 10.10 -19.36
N PRO A 138 -17.63 8.90 -19.99
CA PRO A 138 -18.10 8.67 -21.36
C PRO A 138 -19.59 8.28 -21.47
N THR A 139 -20.43 8.69 -20.51
CA THR A 139 -21.90 8.53 -20.58
C THR A 139 -22.58 9.80 -20.11
N PRO A 140 -23.79 10.12 -20.59
CA PRO A 140 -24.48 11.37 -20.24
C PRO A 140 -24.71 11.56 -18.73
N THR A 141 -24.72 10.48 -17.99
CA THR A 141 -24.95 10.50 -16.55
C THR A 141 -23.89 9.66 -15.84
N VAL A 142 -23.28 10.24 -14.81
CA VAL A 142 -22.50 9.52 -13.79
C VAL A 142 -23.45 9.17 -12.67
N ARG A 143 -23.68 7.89 -12.44
CA ARG A 143 -24.53 7.45 -11.32
C ARG A 143 -23.67 7.07 -10.14
N VAL A 144 -23.99 7.62 -8.98
CA VAL A 144 -23.35 7.27 -7.71
C VAL A 144 -24.39 6.56 -6.85
N ASP A 145 -24.06 5.33 -6.44
CA ASP A 145 -24.91 4.58 -5.48
C ASP A 145 -24.70 5.14 -4.08
N GLY A 146 -25.57 6.04 -3.66
CA GLY A 146 -25.47 6.71 -2.37
C GLY A 146 -25.64 5.76 -1.19
N LEU A 147 -26.44 4.69 -1.32
CA LEU A 147 -26.57 3.70 -0.26
C LEU A 147 -25.28 2.90 -0.08
N GLN A 148 -24.67 2.48 -1.18
CA GLN A 148 -23.38 1.80 -1.13
C GLN A 148 -22.27 2.74 -0.64
N THR A 149 -22.23 3.98 -1.12
CA THR A 149 -21.28 4.99 -0.65
C THR A 149 -21.37 5.20 0.86
N LEU A 150 -22.59 5.31 1.41
CA LEU A 150 -22.77 5.42 2.85
C LEU A 150 -22.36 4.15 3.61
N ARG A 151 -22.58 2.96 3.04
CA ARG A 151 -22.10 1.69 3.64
C ARG A 151 -20.57 1.66 3.68
N VAL A 152 -19.91 2.09 2.61
CA VAL A 152 -18.45 2.17 2.55
C VAL A 152 -17.93 3.15 3.58
N ALA A 153 -18.51 4.35 3.67
CA ALA A 153 -18.13 5.35 4.68
C ALA A 153 -18.37 4.81 6.12
N GLY A 154 -19.50 4.14 6.34
CA GLY A 154 -19.80 3.49 7.62
C GLY A 154 -18.81 2.37 7.95
N ALA A 155 -18.42 1.57 6.96
CA ALA A 155 -17.43 0.49 7.13
C ALA A 155 -16.04 1.06 7.47
N ALA A 156 -15.65 2.19 6.87
CA ALA A 156 -14.42 2.90 7.23
C ALA A 156 -14.43 3.34 8.70
N GLY A 157 -15.54 3.94 9.14
CA GLY A 157 -15.72 4.31 10.55
C GLY A 157 -15.65 3.10 11.49
N GLN A 158 -16.30 2.00 11.13
CA GLN A 158 -16.25 0.76 11.91
C GLN A 158 -14.84 0.17 11.98
N LEU A 159 -14.09 0.21 10.87
CA LEU A 159 -12.70 -0.27 10.85
C LEU A 159 -11.82 0.58 11.77
N ALA A 160 -11.96 1.90 11.74
CA ALA A 160 -11.25 2.80 12.66
C ALA A 160 -11.58 2.48 14.13
N GLU A 161 -12.87 2.35 14.46
CA GLU A 161 -13.31 1.99 15.82
C GLU A 161 -12.79 0.62 16.27
N GLN A 162 -12.83 -0.40 15.40
CA GLN A 162 -12.28 -1.73 15.69
C GLN A 162 -10.76 -1.67 15.91
N THR A 163 -10.05 -0.84 15.16
CA THR A 163 -8.61 -0.65 15.33
C THR A 163 -8.31 0.00 16.69
N GLU A 164 -9.03 1.04 17.07
CA GLU A 164 -8.90 1.67 18.39
C GLU A 164 -9.20 0.69 19.54
N GLN A 165 -10.26 -0.13 19.38
CA GLN A 165 -10.61 -1.17 20.37
C GLN A 165 -9.51 -2.24 20.48
N ALA A 166 -8.91 -2.66 19.36
CA ALA A 166 -7.82 -3.62 19.36
C ALA A 166 -6.57 -3.04 20.05
N ILE A 167 -6.22 -1.79 19.75
CA ILE A 167 -5.11 -1.08 20.42
C ILE A 167 -5.38 -1.00 21.93
N ALA A 168 -6.55 -0.56 22.35
CA ALA A 168 -6.91 -0.46 23.77
C ALA A 168 -6.86 -1.81 24.49
N LEU A 169 -7.25 -2.90 23.80
CA LEU A 169 -7.16 -4.26 24.36
C LEU A 169 -5.70 -4.69 24.56
N ILE A 170 -4.83 -4.42 23.57
CA ILE A 170 -3.40 -4.72 23.66
C ILE A 170 -2.76 -3.91 24.79
N GLU A 171 -3.06 -2.63 24.90
CA GLU A 171 -2.59 -1.76 25.98
C GLU A 171 -3.02 -2.27 27.36
N GLN A 172 -4.28 -2.68 27.48
CA GLN A 172 -4.81 -3.24 28.73
C GLN A 172 -4.10 -4.55 29.10
N GLN A 173 -3.89 -5.43 28.13
CA GLN A 173 -3.18 -6.70 28.35
C GLN A 173 -1.73 -6.45 28.70
N SER A 174 -1.02 -5.60 27.97
CA SER A 174 0.34 -5.20 28.25
C SER A 174 0.48 -4.60 29.67
N ALA A 175 -0.42 -3.70 30.05
CA ALA A 175 -0.44 -3.14 31.39
C ALA A 175 -0.73 -4.20 32.47
N ALA A 176 -1.49 -5.25 32.17
CA ALA A 176 -1.72 -6.36 33.09
C ALA A 176 -0.46 -7.23 33.25
N GLU A 177 0.23 -7.53 32.16
CA GLU A 177 1.47 -8.29 32.14
C GLU A 177 2.59 -7.55 32.90
N ILE A 178 2.75 -6.23 32.67
CA ILE A 178 3.73 -5.40 33.38
C ILE A 178 3.50 -5.45 34.90
N ARG A 179 2.26 -5.50 35.37
CA ARG A 179 1.97 -5.60 36.83
C ARG A 179 2.38 -6.94 37.44
N THR A 180 2.47 -7.98 36.63
CA THR A 180 2.82 -9.34 37.07
C THR A 180 4.28 -9.72 36.76
N ALA A 181 4.91 -8.99 35.84
CA ALA A 181 6.31 -9.15 35.53
C ALA A 181 7.21 -8.66 36.68
N ALA A 182 8.42 -9.22 36.77
CA ALA A 182 9.41 -8.68 37.69
C ALA A 182 9.69 -7.22 37.30
N ALA A 183 9.68 -6.35 38.31
CA ALA A 183 9.96 -4.92 38.07
C ALA A 183 11.37 -4.79 37.47
N VAL A 184 11.46 -4.21 36.31
CA VAL A 184 12.74 -3.82 35.69
C VAL A 184 13.04 -2.40 36.19
N ASP A 185 14.18 -2.25 36.86
CA ASP A 185 14.66 -0.94 37.24
C ASP A 185 15.38 -0.29 36.05
N PHE A 186 14.64 0.51 35.29
CA PHE A 186 15.20 1.21 34.12
C PHE A 186 16.24 2.28 34.50
N THR A 187 16.35 2.66 35.78
CA THR A 187 17.40 3.60 36.24
C THR A 187 18.81 2.97 36.23
N GLU A 188 18.90 1.65 36.18
CA GLU A 188 20.15 0.95 36.04
C GLU A 188 20.66 0.89 34.58
N TYR A 189 19.80 1.22 33.61
CA TYR A 189 20.15 1.27 32.21
C TYR A 189 20.49 2.69 31.76
N ALA A 190 21.28 2.80 30.70
CA ALA A 190 21.49 4.07 30.03
C ALA A 190 20.15 4.64 29.52
N ASP A 191 20.06 5.95 29.45
CA ASP A 191 18.91 6.61 28.82
C ASP A 191 18.82 6.17 27.34
N LEU A 192 17.82 5.34 27.05
CA LEU A 192 17.64 4.76 25.71
C LEU A 192 17.14 5.75 24.66
N GLU A 193 16.71 6.95 25.08
CA GLU A 193 16.37 8.05 24.15
C GLU A 193 17.61 8.77 23.62
N GLN A 194 18.75 8.62 24.31
CA GLN A 194 20.01 9.19 23.89
C GLN A 194 20.84 8.18 23.09
N PRO A 195 21.71 8.62 22.19
CA PRO A 195 22.65 7.73 21.51
C PRO A 195 23.51 6.95 22.53
N GLY A 196 23.69 5.66 22.26
CA GLY A 196 24.54 4.81 23.07
C GLY A 196 26.03 5.17 22.96
N SER A 197 26.86 4.52 23.76
CA SER A 197 28.29 4.83 23.87
C SER A 197 29.17 4.11 22.84
N HIS A 198 28.64 3.15 22.08
CA HIS A 198 29.43 2.37 21.16
C HIS A 198 29.59 3.09 19.81
N LEU A 199 30.83 3.15 19.36
CA LEU A 199 31.11 3.49 17.96
C LEU A 199 30.70 2.30 17.08
N TRP A 200 30.28 2.57 15.88
CA TRP A 200 29.87 1.55 14.91
C TRP A 200 30.49 1.84 13.54
N ARG A 201 30.42 0.86 12.66
CA ARG A 201 30.71 1.00 11.22
C ARG A 201 29.59 0.35 10.44
N SER A 202 29.32 0.84 9.24
CA SER A 202 28.40 0.18 8.31
C SER A 202 29.13 -0.35 7.08
N GLU A 203 28.56 -1.38 6.48
CA GLU A 203 29.03 -2.01 5.26
C GLU A 203 27.81 -2.44 4.42
N ILE A 204 27.82 -2.06 3.16
CA ILE A 204 26.77 -2.50 2.22
C ILE A 204 27.13 -3.90 1.74
N TRP A 205 26.20 -4.82 1.93
CA TRP A 205 26.24 -6.16 1.39
C TRP A 205 25.44 -6.25 0.11
N SER A 206 26.01 -6.86 -0.91
CA SER A 206 25.33 -7.28 -2.13
C SER A 206 25.75 -8.73 -2.39
N LEU A 207 24.94 -9.64 -1.88
CA LEU A 207 25.25 -11.07 -1.83
C LEU A 207 24.37 -11.82 -2.82
N HIS A 208 24.96 -12.78 -3.53
CA HIS A 208 24.24 -13.59 -4.51
C HIS A 208 23.85 -14.93 -3.89
N ASP A 209 22.55 -15.13 -3.67
CA ASP A 209 21.99 -16.43 -3.32
C ASP A 209 21.90 -17.32 -4.56
N GLN A 210 22.85 -18.23 -4.68
CA GLN A 210 22.93 -19.14 -5.81
C GLN A 210 21.74 -20.11 -5.89
N SER A 211 21.11 -20.42 -4.77
CA SER A 211 19.99 -21.37 -4.73
C SER A 211 18.73 -20.82 -5.38
N ARG A 212 18.54 -19.51 -5.30
CA ARG A 212 17.38 -18.78 -5.85
C ARG A 212 17.74 -17.87 -7.03
N ASP A 213 19.01 -17.84 -7.44
CA ASP A 213 19.54 -16.93 -8.47
C ASP A 213 19.15 -15.45 -8.18
N ARG A 214 19.25 -15.06 -6.90
CA ARG A 214 18.78 -13.76 -6.40
C ARG A 214 19.92 -12.99 -5.71
N THR A 215 20.03 -11.70 -6.03
CA THR A 215 20.92 -10.80 -5.30
C THR A 215 20.16 -10.17 -4.14
N VAL A 216 20.70 -10.35 -2.95
CA VAL A 216 20.17 -9.81 -1.68
C VAL A 216 21.06 -8.66 -1.26
N THR A 217 20.46 -7.51 -1.04
CA THR A 217 21.15 -6.27 -0.63
C THR A 217 20.72 -5.89 0.79
N ALA A 218 21.69 -5.54 1.62
CA ALA A 218 21.45 -5.05 2.98
C ALA A 218 22.61 -4.14 3.41
N GLU A 219 22.38 -3.28 4.40
CA GLU A 219 23.44 -2.58 5.10
C GLU A 219 23.62 -3.20 6.48
N LEU A 220 24.85 -3.68 6.75
CA LEU A 220 25.23 -4.25 8.04
C LEU A 220 25.89 -3.19 8.91
N TYR A 221 25.29 -2.87 10.05
CA TYR A 221 25.89 -2.02 11.09
C TYR A 221 26.53 -2.90 12.16
N GLN A 222 27.81 -2.66 12.41
CA GLN A 222 28.61 -3.43 13.36
C GLN A 222 29.09 -2.52 14.49
N PRO A 223 28.64 -2.71 15.74
CA PRO A 223 29.16 -1.96 16.86
C PRO A 223 30.60 -2.35 17.17
N ARG A 224 31.39 -1.41 17.66
CA ARG A 224 32.74 -1.67 18.19
C ARG A 224 32.64 -2.04 19.67
N VAL A 225 32.48 -3.31 19.94
CA VAL A 225 32.41 -3.86 21.29
C VAL A 225 33.67 -4.67 21.63
N PRO A 226 33.99 -4.89 22.89
CA PRO A 226 35.03 -5.84 23.28
C PRO A 226 34.72 -7.23 22.71
N THR A 227 35.72 -7.92 22.18
CA THR A 227 35.59 -9.18 21.44
C THR A 227 35.17 -10.39 22.27
N SER A 228 34.91 -10.25 23.55
CA SER A 228 34.61 -11.35 24.46
C SER A 228 33.18 -11.85 24.43
N GLU A 229 32.23 -11.03 24.02
CA GLU A 229 30.81 -11.36 24.02
C GLU A 229 30.19 -11.24 22.62
N PRO A 230 29.31 -12.20 22.25
CA PRO A 230 28.57 -12.09 20.98
C PRO A 230 27.60 -10.92 21.02
N VAL A 231 27.55 -10.20 19.93
CA VAL A 231 26.69 -9.03 19.71
C VAL A 231 25.26 -9.47 19.40
N PRO A 232 24.23 -9.00 20.11
CA PRO A 232 22.84 -9.27 19.74
C PRO A 232 22.52 -8.66 18.37
N VAL A 233 21.67 -9.34 17.59
CA VAL A 233 21.34 -8.95 16.23
C VAL A 233 19.88 -8.51 16.12
N VAL A 234 19.65 -7.43 15.39
CA VAL A 234 18.31 -6.99 14.98
C VAL A 234 18.28 -6.83 13.46
N VAL A 235 17.27 -7.41 12.83
CA VAL A 235 16.98 -7.22 11.41
C VAL A 235 15.88 -6.17 11.28
N ILE A 236 16.04 -5.23 10.36
CA ILE A 236 15.03 -4.20 10.08
C ILE A 236 14.60 -4.32 8.61
N SER A 237 13.29 -4.46 8.39
CA SER A 237 12.68 -4.56 7.05
C SER A 237 11.65 -3.45 6.83
N HIS A 238 11.81 -2.70 5.75
CA HIS A 238 10.93 -1.60 5.37
C HIS A 238 9.65 -2.10 4.66
N GLY A 239 8.69 -1.23 4.50
CA GLY A 239 7.43 -1.48 3.80
C GLY A 239 7.44 -1.03 2.34
N LEU A 240 6.28 -1.22 1.70
CA LEU A 240 6.05 -0.82 0.31
C LEU A 240 6.29 0.68 0.10
N GLY A 241 7.03 1.01 -0.96
CA GLY A 241 7.33 2.38 -1.35
C GLY A 241 8.38 3.09 -0.49
N ALA A 242 8.91 2.42 0.54
CA ALA A 242 10.05 2.87 1.32
C ALA A 242 11.36 2.25 0.79
N ASP A 243 12.46 2.59 1.37
CA ASP A 243 13.76 1.97 1.17
C ASP A 243 14.50 1.85 2.52
N HIS A 244 15.66 1.20 2.52
CA HIS A 244 16.44 1.01 3.73
C HIS A 244 16.81 2.34 4.41
N THR A 245 16.97 3.44 3.66
CA THR A 245 17.35 4.74 4.24
C THR A 245 16.31 5.30 5.20
N SER A 246 15.05 4.86 5.09
CA SER A 246 13.95 5.24 5.99
C SER A 246 14.17 4.83 7.45
N PHE A 247 15.06 3.86 7.69
CA PHE A 247 15.36 3.34 9.03
C PHE A 247 16.83 3.52 9.44
N THR A 248 17.58 4.32 8.69
CA THR A 248 19.01 4.58 8.96
C THR A 248 19.24 5.12 10.38
N ASP A 249 18.44 6.09 10.81
CA ASP A 249 18.57 6.68 12.15
C ASP A 249 18.34 5.65 13.26
N LEU A 250 17.31 4.80 13.09
CA LEU A 250 17.02 3.71 14.03
C LEU A 250 18.16 2.68 14.06
N ALA A 251 18.69 2.29 12.89
CA ALA A 251 19.79 1.35 12.78
C ALA A 251 21.06 1.90 13.48
N GLN A 252 21.39 3.16 13.25
CA GLN A 252 22.53 3.83 13.90
C GLN A 252 22.33 3.94 15.41
N HIS A 253 21.12 4.28 15.84
CA HIS A 253 20.80 4.37 17.26
C HIS A 253 20.99 3.03 17.95
N LEU A 254 20.40 1.96 17.43
CA LEU A 254 20.55 0.61 17.99
C LEU A 254 22.00 0.13 17.94
N ALA A 255 22.74 0.42 16.86
CA ALA A 255 24.15 0.09 16.77
C ALA A 255 24.99 0.81 17.83
N SER A 256 24.64 2.06 18.18
CA SER A 256 25.29 2.81 19.26
C SER A 256 25.05 2.21 20.64
N HIS A 257 23.97 1.42 20.79
CA HIS A 257 23.68 0.65 22.00
C HIS A 257 24.27 -0.77 21.99
N GLY A 258 25.05 -1.12 20.97
CA GLY A 258 25.78 -2.38 20.93
C GLY A 258 25.10 -3.51 20.16
N PHE A 259 24.04 -3.21 19.40
CA PHE A 259 23.39 -4.17 18.51
C PHE A 259 24.06 -4.25 17.15
N GLY A 260 24.20 -5.45 16.60
CA GLY A 260 24.47 -5.64 15.17
C GLY A 260 23.15 -5.50 14.40
N ILE A 261 23.11 -4.63 13.37
CA ILE A 261 21.89 -4.38 12.64
C ILE A 261 22.05 -4.83 11.19
N ILE A 262 21.09 -5.61 10.69
CA ILE A 262 20.90 -5.86 9.27
C ILE A 262 19.73 -4.97 8.83
N LEU A 263 20.01 -3.96 8.04
CA LEU A 263 19.01 -3.10 7.43
C LEU A 263 18.78 -3.59 6.01
N LEU A 264 17.67 -4.31 5.81
CA LEU A 264 17.34 -4.98 4.55
C LEU A 264 16.91 -3.96 3.50
N ASP A 265 17.41 -4.11 2.29
CA ASP A 265 16.95 -3.36 1.11
C ASP A 265 16.15 -4.31 0.20
N ASN A 266 14.86 -4.07 0.11
CA ASN A 266 13.91 -4.92 -0.63
C ASN A 266 13.53 -4.24 -1.96
N PRO A 267 14.28 -4.48 -3.06
CA PRO A 267 14.03 -3.77 -4.32
C PRO A 267 12.65 -4.04 -4.91
N GLY A 268 12.07 -5.23 -4.67
CA GLY A 268 10.76 -5.62 -5.18
C GLY A 268 9.56 -4.89 -4.55
N ILE A 269 9.78 -4.17 -3.43
CA ILE A 269 8.75 -3.36 -2.75
C ILE A 269 9.22 -1.91 -2.50
N SER A 270 10.40 -1.56 -2.96
CA SER A 270 11.03 -0.26 -2.71
C SER A 270 10.34 0.89 -3.46
N ASN A 271 10.74 2.12 -3.12
CA ASN A 271 10.39 3.30 -3.90
C ASN A 271 10.81 3.16 -5.37
N GLN A 272 11.92 2.48 -5.66
CA GLN A 272 12.36 2.21 -7.03
C GLN A 272 11.37 1.30 -7.78
N GLN A 273 10.78 0.30 -7.13
CA GLN A 273 9.71 -0.54 -7.70
C GLN A 273 8.49 0.31 -8.04
N LEU A 274 8.06 1.16 -7.13
CA LEU A 274 6.96 2.09 -7.37
C LEU A 274 7.27 3.02 -8.55
N GLN A 275 8.47 3.59 -8.61
CA GLN A 275 8.94 4.39 -9.75
C GLN A 275 9.00 3.57 -11.06
N SER A 276 9.32 2.29 -11.00
CA SER A 276 9.34 1.39 -12.15
C SER A 276 7.92 1.10 -12.64
N LEU A 277 6.96 0.91 -11.74
CA LEU A 277 5.54 0.83 -12.07
C LEU A 277 5.07 2.13 -12.73
N LEU A 278 5.38 3.27 -12.14
CA LEU A 278 5.04 4.59 -12.66
C LEU A 278 5.66 4.83 -14.06
N ARG A 279 6.86 4.35 -14.33
CA ARG A 279 7.49 4.40 -15.66
C ARG A 279 7.04 3.30 -16.60
N GLY A 280 6.28 2.30 -16.09
CA GLY A 280 5.76 1.16 -16.82
C GLY A 280 6.80 0.12 -17.21
N THR A 281 7.88 0.07 -16.48
CA THR A 281 8.88 -0.99 -16.57
C THR A 281 8.56 -2.17 -15.65
N ALA A 282 7.76 -1.95 -14.59
CA ALA A 282 7.15 -2.99 -13.77
C ALA A 282 5.65 -3.17 -14.15
N LYS A 283 5.12 -4.37 -13.96
CA LYS A 283 3.73 -4.73 -14.28
C LYS A 283 2.82 -4.68 -13.05
N GLU A 284 3.36 -4.98 -11.88
CA GLU A 284 2.64 -5.09 -10.62
C GLU A 284 3.22 -4.13 -9.58
N VAL A 285 2.37 -3.74 -8.63
CA VAL A 285 2.78 -2.91 -7.47
C VAL A 285 3.81 -3.66 -6.63
N VAL A 286 3.57 -4.95 -6.41
CA VAL A 286 4.45 -5.91 -5.75
C VAL A 286 4.39 -7.20 -6.53
N ASP A 287 5.55 -7.79 -6.81
CA ASP A 287 5.59 -9.15 -7.31
C ASP A 287 5.10 -10.09 -6.21
N PRO A 288 4.10 -10.95 -6.48
CA PRO A 288 3.61 -11.90 -5.49
C PRO A 288 4.72 -12.75 -4.86
N GLU A 289 5.77 -13.08 -5.60
CA GLU A 289 6.89 -13.86 -5.09
C GLU A 289 7.62 -13.19 -3.92
N GLU A 290 7.48 -11.87 -3.73
CA GLU A 290 8.11 -11.15 -2.62
C GLU A 290 7.54 -11.55 -1.24
N PHE A 291 6.32 -12.09 -1.20
CA PHE A 291 5.80 -12.72 0.03
C PHE A 291 6.66 -13.90 0.51
N ILE A 292 7.39 -14.54 -0.38
CA ILE A 292 8.27 -15.67 -0.09
C ILE A 292 9.73 -15.22 -0.06
N ASN A 293 10.12 -14.42 -1.04
CA ASN A 293 11.50 -14.05 -1.26
C ASN A 293 12.05 -13.20 -0.12
N ILE A 294 11.30 -12.20 0.39
CA ILE A 294 11.81 -11.32 1.44
C ILE A 294 12.08 -12.07 2.76
N PRO A 295 11.17 -12.93 3.28
CA PRO A 295 11.52 -13.77 4.42
C PRO A 295 12.75 -14.65 4.19
N GLN A 296 12.88 -15.25 3.00
CA GLN A 296 14.05 -16.08 2.66
C GLN A 296 15.34 -15.25 2.51
N ASP A 297 15.24 -13.98 2.07
CA ASP A 297 16.38 -13.07 2.03
C ASP A 297 16.92 -12.79 3.44
N VAL A 298 16.03 -12.63 4.42
CA VAL A 298 16.44 -12.49 5.83
C VAL A 298 17.16 -13.74 6.32
N SER A 299 16.59 -14.93 6.11
CA SER A 299 17.23 -16.19 6.49
C SER A 299 18.60 -16.37 5.85
N PHE A 300 18.72 -16.04 4.56
CA PHE A 300 19.99 -16.07 3.84
C PHE A 300 21.04 -15.12 4.44
N LEU A 301 20.65 -13.90 4.81
CA LEU A 301 21.56 -12.94 5.47
C LEU A 301 22.00 -13.41 6.85
N LEU A 302 21.14 -14.09 7.59
CA LEU A 302 21.49 -14.71 8.87
C LEU A 302 22.45 -15.90 8.68
N ASP A 303 22.30 -16.69 7.62
CA ASP A 303 23.24 -17.76 7.24
C ASP A 303 24.63 -17.19 6.93
N GLU A 304 24.67 -16.05 6.21
CA GLU A 304 25.94 -15.37 5.93
C GLU A 304 26.62 -14.81 7.19
N LEU A 305 25.85 -14.28 8.15
CA LEU A 305 26.40 -13.91 9.46
C LEU A 305 26.96 -15.13 10.21
N GLU A 306 26.27 -16.27 10.16
CA GLU A 306 26.75 -17.51 10.76
C GLU A 306 28.07 -17.96 10.13
N ARG A 307 28.17 -17.91 8.80
CA ARG A 307 29.40 -18.19 8.07
C ARG A 307 30.54 -17.25 8.48
N LEU A 308 30.26 -15.95 8.65
CA LEU A 308 31.25 -14.99 9.14
C LEU A 308 31.72 -15.32 10.56
N ASN A 309 30.82 -15.73 11.45
CA ASN A 309 31.19 -16.16 12.79
C ASN A 309 32.16 -17.38 12.80
N GLN A 310 32.05 -18.26 11.80
CA GLN A 310 32.90 -19.44 11.65
C GLN A 310 34.27 -19.12 11.05
N VAL A 311 34.34 -18.18 10.10
CA VAL A 311 35.60 -17.84 9.37
C VAL A 311 36.49 -16.92 10.21
N ASN A 312 35.90 -16.03 10.98
CA ASN A 312 36.62 -14.99 11.71
C ASN A 312 37.10 -15.46 13.08
N SER A 313 38.28 -16.05 13.14
CA SER A 313 38.92 -16.45 14.39
C SER A 313 39.72 -15.29 15.01
N SER A 314 39.31 -14.75 16.11
CA SER A 314 40.07 -13.99 17.12
C SER A 314 40.14 -12.45 17.07
N SER A 315 39.71 -11.75 16.01
CA SER A 315 39.79 -10.27 16.00
C SER A 315 38.53 -9.53 15.51
N SER A 316 37.46 -10.24 15.17
CA SER A 316 36.25 -9.67 14.64
C SER A 316 35.04 -9.86 15.57
N VAL A 317 34.08 -8.98 15.44
CA VAL A 317 32.81 -9.05 16.15
C VAL A 317 32.13 -10.41 15.88
N ARG A 318 31.70 -11.09 16.92
CA ARG A 318 30.84 -12.28 16.81
C ARG A 318 29.41 -11.90 17.03
N PHE A 319 28.49 -12.46 16.25
CA PHE A 319 27.07 -12.20 16.33
C PHE A 319 26.34 -13.31 17.09
N ASN A 320 25.41 -12.93 17.97
CA ASN A 320 24.53 -13.89 18.63
C ASN A 320 23.34 -14.16 17.70
N LEU A 321 23.36 -15.32 17.05
CA LEU A 321 22.31 -15.75 16.13
C LEU A 321 21.27 -16.70 16.77
N GLN A 322 21.33 -16.90 18.09
CA GLN A 322 20.34 -17.71 18.80
C GLN A 322 19.15 -16.87 19.29
N GLN A 323 19.30 -15.56 19.31
CA GLN A 323 18.28 -14.61 19.76
C GLN A 323 18.34 -13.37 18.86
N VAL A 324 17.73 -13.49 17.70
CA VAL A 324 17.63 -12.39 16.73
C VAL A 324 16.30 -11.67 16.92
N GLY A 325 16.36 -10.35 17.06
CA GLY A 325 15.19 -9.49 17.01
C GLY A 325 14.89 -9.08 15.57
N MET A 326 13.61 -8.86 15.25
CA MET A 326 13.22 -8.31 13.96
C MET A 326 12.23 -7.18 14.13
N ILE A 327 12.47 -6.07 13.43
CA ILE A 327 11.60 -4.91 13.32
C ILE A 327 11.09 -4.85 11.90
N GLY A 328 9.77 -4.81 11.72
CA GLY A 328 9.16 -4.75 10.41
C GLY A 328 8.07 -3.69 10.31
N HIS A 329 8.10 -2.88 9.27
CA HIS A 329 7.05 -1.91 8.99
C HIS A 329 6.23 -2.34 7.77
N SER A 330 4.89 -2.36 7.88
CA SER A 330 3.97 -2.69 6.78
C SER A 330 4.29 -4.06 6.16
N PHE A 331 4.77 -4.17 4.92
CA PHE A 331 5.19 -5.42 4.31
C PHE A 331 6.36 -6.09 5.08
N GLY A 332 7.27 -5.28 5.65
CA GLY A 332 8.29 -5.78 6.58
C GLY A 332 7.69 -6.36 7.86
N GLY A 333 6.54 -5.85 8.33
CA GLY A 333 5.77 -6.42 9.44
C GLY A 333 5.24 -7.81 9.10
N TYR A 334 4.69 -7.98 7.89
CA TYR A 334 4.37 -9.32 7.39
C TYR A 334 5.60 -10.24 7.42
N THR A 335 6.74 -9.77 6.89
CA THR A 335 7.98 -10.53 6.87
C THR A 335 8.40 -10.99 8.28
N ALA A 336 8.31 -10.09 9.26
CA ALA A 336 8.64 -10.39 10.65
C ALA A 336 7.72 -11.47 11.23
N LEU A 337 6.41 -11.39 11.01
CA LEU A 337 5.44 -12.39 11.47
C LEU A 337 5.64 -13.73 10.78
N ALA A 338 5.91 -13.76 9.47
CA ALA A 338 6.15 -14.99 8.72
C ALA A 338 7.40 -15.73 9.25
N LEU A 339 8.49 -14.99 9.52
CA LEU A 339 9.72 -15.54 10.11
C LEU A 339 9.52 -16.01 11.56
N ALA A 340 8.61 -15.38 12.31
CA ALA A 340 8.23 -15.83 13.64
C ALA A 340 7.33 -17.10 13.63
N GLY A 341 6.88 -17.54 12.45
CA GLY A 341 6.08 -18.75 12.27
C GLY A 341 4.59 -18.52 12.06
N ALA A 342 4.17 -17.27 11.77
CA ALA A 342 2.80 -17.02 11.37
C ALA A 342 2.51 -17.63 9.99
N GLU A 343 1.38 -18.30 9.85
CA GLU A 343 0.97 -18.95 8.63
C GLU A 343 -0.14 -18.16 7.92
N PHE A 344 -0.20 -18.29 6.60
CA PHE A 344 -1.30 -17.76 5.79
C PHE A 344 -2.55 -18.63 5.93
N ASP A 345 -3.66 -18.03 6.33
CA ASP A 345 -4.96 -18.62 6.17
C ASP A 345 -5.50 -18.36 4.75
N PHE A 346 -5.16 -19.26 3.82
CA PHE A 346 -5.57 -19.16 2.43
C PHE A 346 -7.09 -19.29 2.22
N GLU A 347 -7.78 -20.01 3.08
CA GLU A 347 -9.24 -20.17 2.98
C GLU A 347 -9.95 -18.87 3.35
N GLN A 348 -9.51 -18.25 4.45
CA GLN A 348 -9.98 -16.93 4.83
C GLN A 348 -9.59 -15.88 3.78
N LEU A 349 -8.36 -15.91 3.28
CA LEU A 349 -7.87 -14.97 2.27
C LEU A 349 -8.68 -15.09 0.97
N GLN A 350 -8.95 -16.31 0.48
CA GLN A 350 -9.80 -16.54 -0.69
C GLN A 350 -11.20 -15.95 -0.50
N THR A 351 -11.78 -16.14 0.66
CA THR A 351 -13.10 -15.58 0.99
C THR A 351 -13.05 -14.05 1.05
N ALA A 352 -12.03 -13.51 1.67
CA ALA A 352 -11.82 -12.07 1.84
C ALA A 352 -11.50 -11.35 0.51
N CYS A 353 -10.91 -12.05 -0.47
CA CYS A 353 -10.57 -11.51 -1.78
C CYS A 353 -11.69 -11.61 -2.82
N VAL A 354 -12.85 -12.15 -2.44
CA VAL A 354 -14.06 -12.02 -3.24
C VAL A 354 -14.63 -10.63 -2.96
N PHE A 355 -14.27 -9.66 -3.82
CA PHE A 355 -14.77 -8.29 -3.70
C PHE A 355 -16.25 -8.24 -4.04
N GLY A 356 -17.09 -8.38 -3.00
CA GLY A 356 -18.53 -8.24 -3.09
C GLY A 356 -19.01 -6.82 -2.82
N THR A 357 -20.28 -6.55 -3.11
CA THR A 357 -20.90 -5.23 -2.91
C THR A 357 -21.25 -4.92 -1.45
N ASP A 358 -21.10 -5.87 -0.51
CA ASP A 358 -21.83 -5.84 0.76
C ASP A 358 -20.97 -5.93 2.04
N GLY A 359 -19.63 -5.68 1.98
CA GLY A 359 -18.77 -5.88 3.14
C GLY A 359 -17.96 -4.66 3.60
N PRO A 360 -17.55 -4.64 4.89
CA PRO A 360 -16.65 -3.62 5.46
C PRO A 360 -15.24 -3.64 4.84
N ASP A 361 -14.97 -4.63 4.01
CA ASP A 361 -13.69 -4.91 3.39
C ASP A 361 -13.29 -3.93 2.28
N LEU A 362 -14.20 -3.05 1.92
CA LEU A 362 -14.10 -2.13 0.81
C LEU A 362 -13.12 -0.97 1.04
N VAL A 363 -12.72 -0.73 2.28
CA VAL A 363 -11.80 0.35 2.68
C VAL A 363 -10.44 -0.14 3.12
N ASN A 364 -10.23 -1.44 3.17
CA ASN A 364 -8.95 -2.02 3.55
C ASN A 364 -8.06 -2.20 2.30
N PHE A 365 -7.35 -1.14 1.91
CA PHE A 365 -6.42 -1.18 0.77
C PHE A 365 -5.28 -2.19 0.94
N SER A 366 -4.90 -2.53 2.18
CA SER A 366 -3.88 -3.56 2.42
C SER A 366 -4.32 -4.93 1.94
N ARG A 367 -5.64 -5.18 1.88
CA ARG A 367 -6.19 -6.42 1.33
C ARG A 367 -5.94 -6.59 -0.16
N LEU A 368 -5.96 -5.50 -0.94
CA LEU A 368 -5.60 -5.56 -2.36
C LEU A 368 -4.20 -6.13 -2.54
N LEU A 369 -3.28 -5.72 -1.68
CA LEU A 369 -1.92 -6.25 -1.67
C LEU A 369 -1.89 -7.72 -1.22
N GLN A 370 -2.56 -8.05 -0.12
CA GLN A 370 -2.61 -9.42 0.40
C GLN A 370 -3.21 -10.41 -0.60
N CYS A 371 -4.22 -10.00 -1.37
CA CYS A 371 -4.87 -10.82 -2.38
C CYS A 371 -3.92 -11.25 -3.52
N THR A 372 -2.83 -10.54 -3.76
CA THR A 372 -1.82 -10.96 -4.74
C THR A 372 -1.14 -12.25 -4.33
N ALA A 373 -1.06 -12.57 -3.03
CA ALA A 373 -0.53 -13.83 -2.53
C ALA A 373 -1.32 -15.07 -3.01
N LEU A 374 -2.60 -14.89 -3.39
CA LEU A 374 -3.41 -15.98 -3.96
C LEU A 374 -2.93 -16.45 -5.35
N GLN A 375 -2.06 -15.69 -6.01
CA GLN A 375 -1.44 -16.08 -7.27
C GLN A 375 -0.34 -17.14 -7.07
N LEU A 376 0.11 -17.32 -5.83
CA LEU A 376 1.17 -18.26 -5.47
C LEU A 376 0.59 -19.61 -5.07
N GLU A 377 1.39 -20.66 -5.26
CA GLU A 377 1.04 -21.98 -4.76
C GLU A 377 1.12 -22.01 -3.21
N LYS A 378 0.09 -22.56 -2.56
CA LYS A 378 0.05 -22.69 -1.10
C LYS A 378 1.26 -23.40 -0.51
N THR A 379 1.85 -24.31 -1.27
CA THR A 379 3.03 -25.08 -0.86
C THR A 379 4.30 -24.22 -0.75
N ALA A 380 4.35 -23.10 -1.42
CA ALA A 380 5.49 -22.19 -1.40
C ALA A 380 5.62 -21.46 -0.03
N PHE A 381 4.53 -21.35 0.72
CA PHE A 381 4.51 -20.74 2.07
C PHE A 381 4.85 -21.73 3.18
N ARG A 382 5.19 -22.98 2.86
CA ARG A 382 5.59 -23.94 3.88
C ARG A 382 6.94 -23.55 4.45
N SER A 383 6.96 -23.32 5.77
CA SER A 383 8.18 -23.09 6.56
C SER A 383 8.98 -21.84 6.16
N LEU A 384 8.33 -20.68 6.21
CA LEU A 384 9.04 -19.38 6.20
C LEU A 384 9.62 -19.06 7.59
N GLN A 385 9.25 -19.83 8.61
CA GLN A 385 9.74 -19.67 9.97
C GLN A 385 11.26 -19.86 10.02
N ASP A 386 11.94 -18.95 10.72
CA ASP A 386 13.34 -19.06 11.09
C ASP A 386 13.45 -19.08 12.62
N GLU A 387 13.87 -20.20 13.18
CA GLU A 387 13.94 -20.40 14.63
C GLU A 387 14.91 -19.44 15.34
N ARG A 388 15.79 -18.76 14.61
CA ARG A 388 16.68 -17.73 15.15
C ARG A 388 15.93 -16.45 15.53
N ILE A 389 14.77 -16.20 14.92
CA ILE A 389 13.92 -15.02 15.21
C ILE A 389 13.13 -15.30 16.49
N GLN A 390 13.48 -14.61 17.57
CA GLN A 390 12.91 -14.82 18.91
C GLN A 390 12.03 -13.67 19.39
N ALA A 391 12.16 -12.50 18.78
CA ALA A 391 11.36 -11.34 19.10
C ALA A 391 11.03 -10.57 17.83
N VAL A 392 9.77 -10.15 17.70
CA VAL A 392 9.33 -9.32 16.58
C VAL A 392 8.63 -8.06 17.07
N PHE A 393 8.87 -6.96 16.34
CA PHE A 393 8.19 -5.70 16.53
C PHE A 393 7.62 -5.27 15.17
N THR A 394 6.28 -5.12 15.07
CA THR A 394 5.60 -4.88 13.81
C THR A 394 4.68 -3.66 13.91
#